data_856d6bf8ad84f190ca4bf462ed8ddd6d
#
_entry.id   856d6bf8ad84f190ca4bf462ed8ddd6d
#
_cell.length_a   1.000
_cell.length_b   1.000
_cell.length_c   1.000
_cell.angle_alpha   90.00
_cell.angle_beta   90.00
_cell.angle_gamma   90.00
#
_symmetry.space_group_name_H-M   'P 1'
#
loop_
_entity.id
_entity.type
_entity.pdbx_description
1 polymer ?
#
loop_
_entity_poly.entity_id
_entity_poly.type
_entity_poly.pdbx_seq_one_letter_code
_entity_poly.pdbx_strand_id
1 'polypeptide(L)'
;YSLGNPSVPVPQEFTDTCVKLLQEKGPMELHGYSQSLGIPEVRAKVAESLNKRFGMNYTGNHIFMASGAAGALSHAFRLVAEAGDEIITFAPFFPEYNPYVNLTGSVLRVVPPQTKDFQINFEAFEETITEKTKAVLVNTPNNPSGIVYSAETLTRLAEVLTGKSEEYGDRIFLISDEPYREIAFDGKEVPYVSKFYDYTISCYSFSKSLSIPGERIGYVAINPACPDAEKMVVMCGQISRGIGHNCPASLMQLAVAENLDKTADLSVYEKNMNLLYDELTALGFTCVRPGGTFYIFPKALEEDAVAFCNKALKYDLILVPADSFGCPGYFRMAYCIDTEKVERSLAALRKFVETEYPNR
;
A
#
# COMPACT_ATOMS: atom_id res chain seq x y z
N TYR A 1 16.81 6.00 -7.16
CA TYR A 1 15.87 4.89 -6.92
C TYR A 1 15.46 4.73 -5.44
N SER A 2 15.74 5.72 -4.58
CA SER A 2 15.52 5.58 -3.12
C SER A 2 14.07 5.88 -2.69
N LEU A 3 13.44 6.92 -3.21
CA LEU A 3 12.14 7.41 -2.76
C LEU A 3 10.99 7.01 -3.71
N GLY A 4 9.90 6.53 -3.13
CA GLY A 4 8.65 6.24 -3.83
C GLY A 4 7.75 7.47 -3.97
N ASN A 5 8.28 8.57 -4.53
CA ASN A 5 7.50 9.76 -4.81
C ASN A 5 7.07 9.76 -6.29
N PRO A 6 5.75 9.78 -6.60
CA PRO A 6 5.29 9.83 -8.00
C PRO A 6 5.94 10.94 -8.79
N SER A 7 6.39 10.63 -10.02
CA SER A 7 7.00 11.59 -10.94
C SER A 7 6.08 12.01 -12.08
N VAL A 8 4.96 11.32 -12.26
CA VAL A 8 3.98 11.67 -13.28
C VAL A 8 3.11 12.83 -12.80
N PRO A 9 2.70 13.74 -13.70
CA PRO A 9 1.84 14.86 -13.34
C PRO A 9 0.48 14.41 -12.80
N VAL A 10 -0.10 15.22 -11.91
CA VAL A 10 -1.50 15.08 -11.53
C VAL A 10 -2.40 15.22 -12.77
N PRO A 11 -3.52 14.47 -12.89
CA PRO A 11 -4.47 14.64 -13.98
C PRO A 11 -4.99 16.09 -14.04
N GLN A 12 -5.10 16.66 -15.25
CA GLN A 12 -5.56 18.04 -15.42
C GLN A 12 -6.98 18.22 -14.87
N GLU A 13 -7.82 17.20 -15.00
CA GLU A 13 -9.20 17.20 -14.48
C GLU A 13 -9.26 17.38 -12.96
N PHE A 14 -8.28 16.86 -12.22
CA PHE A 14 -8.20 17.09 -10.77
C PHE A 14 -7.89 18.56 -10.46
N THR A 15 -6.95 19.16 -11.19
CA THR A 15 -6.61 20.57 -11.05
C THR A 15 -7.81 21.46 -11.41
N ASP A 16 -8.49 21.17 -12.51
CA ASP A 16 -9.68 21.90 -12.97
C ASP A 16 -10.83 21.79 -11.95
N THR A 17 -10.99 20.61 -11.34
CA THR A 17 -11.95 20.40 -10.26
C THR A 17 -11.64 21.28 -9.05
N CYS A 18 -10.38 21.36 -8.62
CA CYS A 18 -9.99 22.24 -7.50
C CYS A 18 -10.29 23.71 -7.81
N VAL A 19 -9.95 24.18 -9.02
CA VAL A 19 -10.25 25.56 -9.46
C VAL A 19 -11.76 25.83 -9.45
N LYS A 20 -12.55 24.91 -10.02
CA LYS A 20 -14.00 25.01 -10.06
C LYS A 20 -14.60 25.09 -8.65
N LEU A 21 -14.18 24.20 -7.73
CA LEU A 21 -14.64 24.20 -6.35
C LEU A 21 -14.35 25.53 -5.65
N LEU A 22 -13.14 26.10 -5.84
CA LEU A 22 -12.76 27.39 -5.27
C LEU A 22 -13.60 28.56 -5.80
N GLN A 23 -14.12 28.47 -7.03
CA GLN A 23 -14.92 29.51 -7.65
C GLN A 23 -16.41 29.40 -7.32
N GLU A 24 -16.95 28.19 -7.19
CA GLU A 24 -18.37 27.91 -7.11
C GLU A 24 -18.88 27.67 -5.68
N LYS A 25 -18.04 27.14 -4.81
CA LYS A 25 -18.44 26.78 -3.44
C LYS A 25 -18.28 27.90 -2.44
N GLY A 26 -19.16 27.95 -1.46
CA GLY A 26 -19.06 28.93 -0.38
C GLY A 26 -17.83 28.73 0.51
N PRO A 27 -17.23 29.84 1.02
CA PRO A 27 -16.03 29.74 1.86
C PRO A 27 -16.18 28.84 3.07
N MET A 28 -17.34 28.80 3.70
CA MET A 28 -17.59 27.95 4.87
C MET A 28 -17.66 26.46 4.50
N GLU A 29 -18.13 26.12 3.30
CA GLU A 29 -18.17 24.74 2.80
C GLU A 29 -16.77 24.21 2.49
N LEU A 30 -15.91 25.07 1.91
CA LEU A 30 -14.55 24.69 1.51
C LEU A 30 -13.54 24.71 2.67
N HIS A 31 -13.67 25.69 3.57
CA HIS A 31 -12.65 25.99 4.58
C HIS A 31 -13.12 25.71 6.01
N GLY A 32 -14.40 25.38 6.21
CA GLY A 32 -14.94 24.97 7.50
C GLY A 32 -14.52 23.52 7.84
N TYR A 33 -14.63 23.17 9.12
CA TYR A 33 -14.47 21.78 9.54
C TYR A 33 -15.54 20.90 8.89
N SER A 34 -15.12 19.79 8.28
CA SER A 34 -16.04 18.72 7.89
C SER A 34 -16.48 17.90 9.11
N GLN A 35 -17.47 17.04 8.94
CA GLN A 35 -17.80 16.05 9.96
C GLN A 35 -16.60 15.14 10.24
N SER A 36 -16.49 14.64 11.47
CA SER A 36 -15.34 13.84 11.93
C SER A 36 -15.09 12.58 11.09
N LEU A 37 -16.13 12.02 10.48
CA LEU A 37 -16.02 10.85 9.62
C LEU A 37 -15.68 11.19 8.16
N GLY A 38 -15.67 12.48 7.82
CA GLY A 38 -15.59 12.99 6.46
C GLY A 38 -16.95 13.50 5.95
N ILE A 39 -16.93 14.22 4.83
CA ILE A 39 -18.12 14.79 4.19
C ILE A 39 -19.06 13.64 3.73
N PRO A 40 -20.36 13.64 4.14
CA PRO A 40 -21.27 12.54 3.87
C PRO A 40 -21.41 12.19 2.38
N GLU A 41 -21.52 13.21 1.51
CA GLU A 41 -21.64 13.03 0.07
C GLU A 41 -20.37 12.43 -0.55
N VAL A 42 -19.20 12.79 -0.03
CA VAL A 42 -17.90 12.22 -0.45
C VAL A 42 -17.83 10.74 -0.07
N ARG A 43 -18.20 10.41 1.16
CA ARG A 43 -18.24 9.02 1.66
C ARG A 43 -19.20 8.16 0.82
N ALA A 44 -20.38 8.70 0.47
CA ALA A 44 -21.35 8.03 -0.38
C ALA A 44 -20.78 7.76 -1.79
N LYS A 45 -20.13 8.75 -2.41
CA LYS A 45 -19.49 8.59 -3.73
C LYS A 45 -18.35 7.57 -3.71
N VAL A 46 -17.52 7.55 -2.66
CA VAL A 46 -16.48 6.51 -2.49
C VAL A 46 -17.12 5.12 -2.42
N ALA A 47 -18.18 4.96 -1.63
CA ALA A 47 -18.93 3.70 -1.53
C ALA A 47 -19.50 3.27 -2.89
N GLU A 48 -20.11 4.17 -3.62
CA GLU A 48 -20.66 3.91 -4.97
C GLU A 48 -19.56 3.47 -5.95
N SER A 49 -18.41 4.16 -5.95
CA SER A 49 -17.24 3.80 -6.77
C SER A 49 -16.75 2.38 -6.47
N LEU A 50 -16.63 2.02 -5.18
CA LEU A 50 -16.23 0.67 -4.77
C LEU A 50 -17.25 -0.39 -5.20
N ASN A 51 -18.55 -0.09 -5.07
CA ASN A 51 -19.62 -0.99 -5.49
C ASN A 51 -19.59 -1.23 -7.00
N LYS A 52 -19.46 -0.16 -7.79
CA LYS A 52 -19.39 -0.23 -9.24
C LYS A 52 -18.18 -1.03 -9.73
N ARG A 53 -17.02 -0.83 -9.10
CA ARG A 53 -15.76 -1.47 -9.53
C ARG A 53 -15.65 -2.92 -9.08
N PHE A 54 -16.10 -3.22 -7.87
CA PHE A 54 -15.81 -4.50 -7.23
C PHE A 54 -17.06 -5.34 -6.93
N GLY A 55 -18.26 -4.85 -7.23
CA GLY A 55 -19.50 -5.59 -6.98
C GLY A 55 -19.79 -5.77 -5.48
N MET A 56 -19.43 -4.79 -4.66
CA MET A 56 -19.68 -4.77 -3.21
C MET A 56 -21.01 -4.05 -2.90
N ASN A 57 -21.35 -3.94 -1.60
CA ASN A 57 -22.57 -3.29 -1.12
C ASN A 57 -22.24 -2.22 -0.06
N TYR A 58 -21.19 -1.43 -0.28
CA TYR A 58 -20.84 -0.33 0.61
C TYR A 58 -21.91 0.76 0.61
N THR A 59 -22.09 1.38 1.77
CA THR A 59 -22.76 2.68 1.93
C THR A 59 -21.78 3.70 2.49
N GLY A 60 -22.12 4.98 2.50
CA GLY A 60 -21.29 5.99 3.15
C GLY A 60 -20.98 5.67 4.62
N ASN A 61 -21.82 4.86 5.30
CA ASN A 61 -21.59 4.46 6.69
C ASN A 61 -20.45 3.46 6.88
N HIS A 62 -19.96 2.83 5.80
CA HIS A 62 -18.81 1.94 5.81
C HIS A 62 -17.49 2.65 5.48
N ILE A 63 -17.53 3.97 5.22
CA ILE A 63 -16.37 4.76 4.79
C ILE A 63 -16.00 5.81 5.83
N PHE A 64 -14.71 5.91 6.15
CA PHE A 64 -14.11 6.96 6.96
C PHE A 64 -13.01 7.65 6.15
N MET A 65 -13.09 8.99 6.00
CA MET A 65 -12.07 9.76 5.28
C MET A 65 -10.83 9.98 6.15
N ALA A 66 -9.66 9.67 5.61
CA ALA A 66 -8.39 9.65 6.33
C ALA A 66 -7.31 10.48 5.62
N SER A 67 -6.28 10.91 6.36
CA SER A 67 -5.13 11.64 5.81
C SER A 67 -4.11 10.71 5.15
N GLY A 68 -4.49 10.14 4.02
CA GLY A 68 -3.72 9.16 3.27
C GLY A 68 -3.69 7.77 3.93
N ALA A 69 -2.94 6.82 3.34
CA ALA A 69 -2.87 5.45 3.83
C ALA A 69 -2.27 5.36 5.24
N ALA A 70 -1.25 6.16 5.58
CA ALA A 70 -0.67 6.18 6.92
C ALA A 70 -1.71 6.54 8.00
N GLY A 71 -2.55 7.54 7.70
CA GLY A 71 -3.68 7.90 8.56
C GLY A 71 -4.72 6.77 8.65
N ALA A 72 -5.07 6.16 7.53
CA ALA A 72 -6.00 5.03 7.47
C ALA A 72 -5.51 3.84 8.31
N LEU A 73 -4.26 3.42 8.14
CA LEU A 73 -3.61 2.34 8.91
C LEU A 73 -3.55 2.65 10.40
N SER A 74 -3.21 3.90 10.77
CA SER A 74 -3.18 4.32 12.17
C SER A 74 -4.54 4.19 12.87
N HIS A 75 -5.64 4.38 12.12
CA HIS A 75 -6.98 4.13 12.63
C HIS A 75 -7.30 2.64 12.67
N ALA A 76 -7.01 1.90 11.59
CA ALA A 76 -7.28 0.48 11.48
C ALA A 76 -6.63 -0.33 12.62
N PHE A 77 -5.35 -0.08 12.93
CA PHE A 77 -4.66 -0.78 14.02
C PHE A 77 -5.31 -0.50 15.39
N ARG A 78 -5.62 0.76 15.69
CA ARG A 78 -6.28 1.14 16.96
C ARG A 78 -7.72 0.70 17.07
N LEU A 79 -8.33 0.36 15.95
CA LEU A 79 -9.71 -0.13 15.92
C LEU A 79 -9.82 -1.59 16.36
N VAL A 80 -8.77 -2.39 16.12
CA VAL A 80 -8.81 -3.84 16.25
C VAL A 80 -7.86 -4.42 17.30
N ALA A 81 -6.87 -3.65 17.79
CA ALA A 81 -5.84 -4.14 18.69
C ALA A 81 -5.64 -3.22 19.90
N GLU A 82 -5.34 -3.84 21.03
CA GLU A 82 -4.98 -3.22 22.30
C GLU A 82 -3.50 -3.48 22.63
N ALA A 83 -3.01 -2.86 23.71
CA ALA A 83 -1.64 -3.08 24.17
C ALA A 83 -1.38 -4.55 24.54
N GLY A 84 -0.35 -5.13 23.95
CA GLY A 84 0.03 -6.53 24.12
C GLY A 84 -0.54 -7.51 23.09
N ASP A 85 -1.48 -7.06 22.24
CA ASP A 85 -1.95 -7.82 21.10
C ASP A 85 -0.91 -7.95 19.99
N GLU A 86 -1.09 -8.88 19.08
CA GLU A 86 -0.20 -9.13 17.95
C GLU A 86 -0.89 -8.78 16.62
N ILE A 87 -0.12 -8.10 15.76
CA ILE A 87 -0.48 -7.85 14.36
C ILE A 87 0.57 -8.54 13.49
N ILE A 88 0.14 -9.39 12.55
CA ILE A 88 1.04 -10.14 11.68
C ILE A 88 1.17 -9.42 10.33
N THR A 89 2.39 -9.37 9.77
CA THR A 89 2.64 -8.99 8.38
C THR A 89 3.62 -9.95 7.72
N PHE A 90 3.75 -9.88 6.40
CA PHE A 90 4.57 -10.78 5.59
C PHE A 90 5.77 -10.04 5.03
N ALA A 91 6.98 -10.57 5.27
CA ALA A 91 8.17 -10.03 4.61
C ALA A 91 8.18 -10.42 3.11
N PRO A 92 8.67 -9.53 2.22
CA PRO A 92 9.13 -8.19 2.52
C PRO A 92 7.96 -7.23 2.75
N PHE A 93 8.10 -6.32 3.72
CA PHE A 93 7.03 -5.41 4.14
C PHE A 93 7.51 -3.95 4.22
N PHE A 94 6.59 -3.00 4.22
CA PHE A 94 6.90 -1.58 4.37
C PHE A 94 7.37 -1.27 5.80
N PRO A 95 8.62 -0.77 6.02
CA PRO A 95 9.23 -0.67 7.35
C PRO A 95 8.46 0.17 8.36
N GLU A 96 7.67 1.15 7.88
CA GLU A 96 6.89 2.01 8.78
C GLU A 96 5.72 1.30 9.46
N TYR A 97 5.39 0.06 9.08
CA TYR A 97 4.43 -0.74 9.86
C TYR A 97 4.92 -0.96 11.29
N ASN A 98 6.24 -1.08 11.51
CA ASN A 98 6.82 -1.21 12.86
C ASN A 98 6.40 -0.05 13.79
N PRO A 99 6.72 1.23 13.49
CA PRO A 99 6.29 2.33 14.35
C PRO A 99 4.78 2.48 14.42
N TYR A 100 4.02 2.21 13.33
CA TYR A 100 2.57 2.35 13.37
C TYR A 100 1.91 1.36 14.34
N VAL A 101 2.35 0.11 14.34
CA VAL A 101 1.86 -0.94 15.25
C VAL A 101 2.38 -0.70 16.67
N ASN A 102 3.68 -0.46 16.84
CA ASN A 102 4.27 -0.28 18.17
C ASN A 102 3.66 0.91 18.94
N LEU A 103 3.27 1.98 18.25
CA LEU A 103 2.60 3.14 18.87
C LEU A 103 1.17 2.84 19.35
N THR A 104 0.59 1.68 19.04
CA THR A 104 -0.65 1.22 19.67
C THR A 104 -0.40 0.42 20.96
N GLY A 105 0.85 0.09 21.25
CA GLY A 105 1.23 -0.85 22.30
C GLY A 105 1.18 -2.33 21.87
N SER A 106 0.80 -2.60 20.62
CA SER A 106 0.78 -3.95 20.04
C SER A 106 2.14 -4.36 19.51
N VAL A 107 2.31 -5.65 19.23
CA VAL A 107 3.54 -6.24 18.71
C VAL A 107 3.38 -6.59 17.23
N LEU A 108 4.27 -6.10 16.37
CA LEU A 108 4.34 -6.54 14.98
C LEU A 108 5.08 -7.88 14.90
N ARG A 109 4.39 -8.92 14.40
CA ARG A 109 4.97 -10.22 14.09
C ARG A 109 5.19 -10.32 12.58
N VAL A 110 6.37 -10.74 12.19
CA VAL A 110 6.75 -10.79 10.76
C VAL A 110 6.93 -12.24 10.33
N VAL A 111 6.13 -12.66 9.36
CA VAL A 111 6.30 -13.96 8.70
C VAL A 111 7.47 -13.88 7.73
N PRO A 112 8.45 -14.80 7.78
CA PRO A 112 9.59 -14.78 6.88
C PRO A 112 9.19 -14.90 5.40
N PRO A 113 9.96 -14.30 4.47
CA PRO A 113 9.60 -14.24 3.07
C PRO A 113 9.67 -15.62 2.39
N GLN A 114 8.73 -15.87 1.49
CA GLN A 114 8.86 -16.89 0.46
C GLN A 114 9.46 -16.22 -0.80
N THR A 115 10.74 -16.44 -1.08
CA THR A 115 11.50 -15.65 -2.07
C THR A 115 11.35 -16.12 -3.51
N LYS A 116 10.65 -17.23 -3.76
CA LYS A 116 10.44 -17.75 -5.11
C LYS A 116 9.55 -16.83 -5.95
N ASP A 117 8.47 -16.33 -5.35
CA ASP A 117 7.47 -15.50 -6.01
C ASP A 117 6.91 -14.41 -5.11
N PHE A 118 7.37 -14.33 -3.87
CA PHE A 118 6.91 -13.40 -2.81
C PHE A 118 5.40 -13.46 -2.52
N GLN A 119 4.75 -14.59 -2.83
CA GLN A 119 3.45 -14.91 -2.26
C GLN A 119 3.59 -15.25 -0.77
N ILE A 120 2.49 -15.46 -0.07
CA ILE A 120 2.52 -15.74 1.39
C ILE A 120 3.20 -17.08 1.68
N ASN A 121 4.13 -17.08 2.64
CA ASN A 121 4.69 -18.29 3.23
C ASN A 121 3.71 -18.84 4.27
N PHE A 122 2.77 -19.67 3.82
CA PHE A 122 1.69 -20.17 4.65
C PHE A 122 2.14 -21.09 5.78
N GLU A 123 3.18 -21.89 5.58
CA GLU A 123 3.73 -22.76 6.64
C GLU A 123 4.20 -21.90 7.82
N ALA A 124 5.06 -20.94 7.58
CA ALA A 124 5.54 -20.03 8.63
C ALA A 124 4.42 -19.10 9.15
N PHE A 125 3.41 -18.78 8.33
CA PHE A 125 2.28 -17.97 8.76
C PHE A 125 1.42 -18.72 9.80
N GLU A 126 1.06 -19.96 9.54
CA GLU A 126 0.25 -20.79 10.45
C GLU A 126 0.97 -21.02 11.79
N GLU A 127 2.31 -21.11 11.80
CA GLU A 127 3.14 -21.18 13.01
C GLU A 127 3.21 -19.84 13.77
N THR A 128 3.04 -18.71 13.07
CA THR A 128 3.16 -17.36 13.67
C THR A 128 1.87 -16.92 14.36
N ILE A 129 0.70 -17.42 13.95
CA ILE A 129 -0.59 -17.05 14.51
C ILE A 129 -0.72 -17.59 15.95
N THR A 130 -1.17 -16.72 16.87
CA THR A 130 -1.43 -17.05 18.28
C THR A 130 -2.80 -16.53 18.72
N GLU A 131 -3.25 -16.91 19.89
CA GLU A 131 -4.48 -16.37 20.52
C GLU A 131 -4.45 -14.84 20.73
N LYS A 132 -3.25 -14.22 20.70
CA LYS A 132 -3.06 -12.78 20.79
C LYS A 132 -3.15 -12.07 19.44
N THR A 133 -3.24 -12.82 18.35
CA THR A 133 -3.31 -12.25 17.00
C THR A 133 -4.70 -11.62 16.80
N LYS A 134 -4.74 -10.29 16.62
CA LYS A 134 -5.99 -9.54 16.35
C LYS A 134 -6.14 -9.12 14.91
N ALA A 135 -5.03 -8.97 14.19
CA ALA A 135 -5.07 -8.62 12.78
C ALA A 135 -3.91 -9.20 11.98
N VAL A 136 -4.17 -9.38 10.70
CA VAL A 136 -3.15 -9.65 9.67
C VAL A 136 -3.15 -8.49 8.70
N LEU A 137 -1.96 -7.95 8.40
CA LEU A 137 -1.76 -6.83 7.49
C LEU A 137 -1.15 -7.32 6.18
N VAL A 138 -1.85 -7.04 5.07
CA VAL A 138 -1.35 -7.29 3.72
C VAL A 138 -1.19 -5.98 2.95
N ASN A 139 -0.24 -5.95 2.02
CA ASN A 139 -0.06 -4.86 1.07
C ASN A 139 0.05 -5.46 -0.34
N THR A 140 -0.96 -5.23 -1.15
CA THR A 140 -1.03 -5.77 -2.51
C THR A 140 -1.71 -4.79 -3.48
N PRO A 141 -1.02 -4.36 -4.53
CA PRO A 141 0.37 -4.61 -4.93
C PRO A 141 1.38 -4.18 -3.86
N ASN A 142 2.46 -4.95 -3.69
CA ASN A 142 3.34 -4.86 -2.52
C ASN A 142 4.48 -3.84 -2.66
N ASN A 143 4.73 -3.07 -1.64
CA ASN A 143 5.98 -2.34 -1.42
C ASN A 143 6.81 -3.13 -0.39
N PRO A 144 7.97 -3.71 -0.75
CA PRO A 144 8.85 -3.33 -1.85
C PRO A 144 8.84 -4.28 -3.06
N SER A 145 8.20 -5.45 -3.02
CA SER A 145 8.44 -6.51 -4.00
C SER A 145 7.79 -6.27 -5.38
N GLY A 146 6.79 -5.40 -5.46
CA GLY A 146 6.01 -5.19 -6.69
C GLY A 146 5.01 -6.33 -6.99
N ILE A 147 4.89 -7.30 -6.11
CA ILE A 147 4.04 -8.48 -6.33
C ILE A 147 2.57 -8.16 -6.04
N VAL A 148 1.70 -8.74 -6.85
CA VAL A 148 0.26 -8.79 -6.62
C VAL A 148 -0.08 -10.17 -6.06
N TYR A 149 -0.76 -10.22 -4.91
CA TYR A 149 -1.25 -11.49 -4.39
C TYR A 149 -2.35 -12.04 -5.29
N SER A 150 -2.22 -13.35 -5.60
CA SER A 150 -3.20 -14.04 -6.42
C SER A 150 -4.54 -14.26 -5.68
N ALA A 151 -5.60 -14.50 -6.43
CA ALA A 151 -6.89 -14.87 -5.84
C ALA A 151 -6.78 -16.15 -4.99
N GLU A 152 -5.95 -17.12 -5.41
CA GLU A 152 -5.69 -18.34 -4.64
C GLU A 152 -4.99 -18.04 -3.32
N THR A 153 -3.97 -17.14 -3.32
CA THR A 153 -3.29 -16.69 -2.11
C THR A 153 -4.28 -16.03 -1.15
N LEU A 154 -5.14 -15.14 -1.63
CA LEU A 154 -6.13 -14.46 -0.79
C LEU A 154 -7.23 -15.38 -0.28
N THR A 155 -7.66 -16.35 -1.09
CA THR A 155 -8.63 -17.38 -0.67
C THR A 155 -8.04 -18.23 0.47
N ARG A 156 -6.83 -18.73 0.30
CA ARG A 156 -6.16 -19.51 1.35
C ARG A 156 -5.92 -18.69 2.61
N LEU A 157 -5.55 -17.41 2.47
CA LEU A 157 -5.42 -16.50 3.61
C LEU A 157 -6.75 -16.41 4.39
N ALA A 158 -7.86 -16.20 3.68
CA ALA A 158 -9.18 -16.11 4.29
C ALA A 158 -9.59 -17.41 5.00
N GLU A 159 -9.27 -18.57 4.42
CA GLU A 159 -9.51 -19.89 5.02
C GLU A 159 -8.75 -20.05 6.34
N VAL A 160 -7.45 -19.71 6.36
CA VAL A 160 -6.63 -19.75 7.58
C VAL A 160 -7.20 -18.80 8.66
N LEU A 161 -7.55 -17.57 8.30
CA LEU A 161 -8.11 -16.59 9.23
C LEU A 161 -9.45 -17.03 9.80
N THR A 162 -10.30 -17.62 8.97
CA THR A 162 -11.60 -18.17 9.41
C THR A 162 -11.40 -19.31 10.40
N GLY A 163 -10.56 -20.30 10.05
CA GLY A 163 -10.30 -21.45 10.93
C GLY A 163 -9.67 -21.04 12.27
N LYS A 164 -8.72 -20.10 12.24
CA LYS A 164 -8.09 -19.59 13.48
C LYS A 164 -9.02 -18.73 14.32
N SER A 165 -9.90 -17.94 13.70
CA SER A 165 -10.92 -17.17 14.42
C SER A 165 -11.91 -18.10 15.12
N GLU A 166 -12.31 -19.20 14.50
CA GLU A 166 -13.15 -20.23 15.10
C GLU A 166 -12.42 -20.97 16.24
N GLU A 167 -11.15 -21.36 16.03
CA GLU A 167 -10.32 -22.05 17.01
C GLU A 167 -10.14 -21.23 18.30
N TYR A 168 -9.89 -19.93 18.17
CA TYR A 168 -9.65 -19.05 19.32
C TYR A 168 -10.92 -18.39 19.88
N GLY A 169 -12.06 -18.53 19.19
CA GLY A 169 -13.31 -17.90 19.59
C GLY A 169 -13.28 -16.37 19.55
N ASP A 170 -12.36 -15.80 18.77
CA ASP A 170 -12.19 -14.36 18.60
C ASP A 170 -11.91 -14.03 17.11
N ARG A 171 -12.25 -12.81 16.71
CA ARG A 171 -12.12 -12.36 15.33
C ARG A 171 -10.69 -11.93 15.04
N ILE A 172 -10.11 -12.44 13.96
CA ILE A 172 -8.85 -11.94 13.40
C ILE A 172 -9.20 -11.07 12.19
N PHE A 173 -8.87 -9.79 12.24
CA PHE A 173 -9.16 -8.86 11.14
C PHE A 173 -8.10 -8.96 10.04
N LEU A 174 -8.50 -8.70 8.80
CA LEU A 174 -7.60 -8.53 7.67
C LEU A 174 -7.52 -7.06 7.32
N ILE A 175 -6.36 -6.44 7.55
CA ILE A 175 -6.10 -5.05 7.17
C ILE A 175 -5.39 -5.07 5.81
N SER A 176 -5.99 -4.42 4.82
CA SER A 176 -5.45 -4.33 3.46
C SER A 176 -4.95 -2.92 3.18
N ASP A 177 -3.62 -2.77 3.04
CA ASP A 177 -2.97 -1.52 2.64
C ASP A 177 -2.92 -1.43 1.11
N GLU A 178 -3.72 -0.54 0.52
CA GLU A 178 -4.02 -0.52 -0.92
C GLU A 178 -3.59 0.77 -1.67
N PRO A 179 -2.50 1.47 -1.34
CA PRO A 179 -2.14 2.72 -2.02
C PRO A 179 -1.73 2.51 -3.49
N TYR A 180 -1.41 1.28 -3.88
CA TYR A 180 -0.95 0.91 -5.23
C TYR A 180 -2.00 0.16 -6.05
N ARG A 181 -3.24 0.05 -5.57
CA ARG A 181 -4.32 -0.75 -6.20
C ARG A 181 -4.52 -0.44 -7.68
N GLU A 182 -4.29 0.80 -8.10
CA GLU A 182 -4.46 1.25 -9.49
C GLU A 182 -3.20 1.02 -10.36
N ILE A 183 -2.07 0.64 -9.76
CA ILE A 183 -0.80 0.44 -10.48
C ILE A 183 -0.59 -1.06 -10.67
N ALA A 184 -1.15 -1.58 -11.75
CA ALA A 184 -0.99 -2.97 -12.20
C ALA A 184 -0.55 -3.00 -13.66
N PHE A 185 0.19 -4.04 -14.02
CA PHE A 185 0.85 -4.19 -15.32
C PHE A 185 0.31 -5.38 -16.09
N ASP A 186 0.62 -5.44 -17.41
CA ASP A 186 0.21 -6.52 -18.31
C ASP A 186 -1.32 -6.71 -18.37
N GLY A 187 -2.10 -5.63 -18.13
CA GLY A 187 -3.55 -5.69 -18.09
C GLY A 187 -4.13 -6.55 -16.96
N LYS A 188 -3.34 -6.89 -15.95
CA LYS A 188 -3.78 -7.70 -14.81
C LYS A 188 -4.71 -6.90 -13.90
N GLU A 189 -5.75 -7.56 -13.42
CA GLU A 189 -6.63 -7.02 -12.39
C GLU A 189 -6.04 -7.35 -11.01
N VAL A 190 -5.99 -6.33 -10.13
CA VAL A 190 -5.62 -6.53 -8.72
C VAL A 190 -6.85 -7.06 -7.98
N PRO A 191 -6.78 -8.27 -7.39
CA PRO A 191 -7.90 -8.79 -6.62
C PRO A 191 -8.25 -7.86 -5.45
N TYR A 192 -9.52 -7.51 -5.30
CA TYR A 192 -9.98 -6.67 -4.19
C TYR A 192 -10.12 -7.51 -2.92
N VAL A 193 -9.26 -7.26 -1.94
CA VAL A 193 -9.07 -8.11 -0.74
C VAL A 193 -10.37 -8.32 0.04
N SER A 194 -11.20 -7.29 0.16
CA SER A 194 -12.51 -7.37 0.84
C SER A 194 -13.50 -8.39 0.23
N LYS A 195 -13.25 -8.89 -0.98
CA LYS A 195 -14.10 -9.95 -1.59
C LYS A 195 -13.83 -11.33 -1.03
N PHE A 196 -12.72 -11.51 -0.33
CA PHE A 196 -12.26 -12.82 0.13
C PHE A 196 -12.53 -13.07 1.62
N TYR A 197 -12.66 -12.02 2.42
CA TYR A 197 -12.83 -12.17 3.87
C TYR A 197 -13.71 -11.06 4.46
N ASP A 198 -14.72 -11.44 5.24
CA ASP A 198 -15.75 -10.52 5.75
C ASP A 198 -15.19 -9.51 6.77
N TYR A 199 -14.22 -9.91 7.59
CA TYR A 199 -13.60 -9.02 8.58
C TYR A 199 -12.44 -8.22 7.98
N THR A 200 -12.63 -7.64 6.79
CA THR A 200 -11.60 -6.86 6.08
C THR A 200 -11.77 -5.36 6.28
N ILE A 201 -10.66 -4.68 6.57
CA ILE A 201 -10.52 -3.24 6.64
C ILE A 201 -9.56 -2.79 5.54
N SER A 202 -10.09 -2.15 4.48
CA SER A 202 -9.28 -1.60 3.39
C SER A 202 -8.81 -0.19 3.72
N CYS A 203 -7.50 0.06 3.61
CA CYS A 203 -6.84 1.35 3.81
C CYS A 203 -6.32 1.86 2.46
N TYR A 204 -6.93 2.89 1.92
CA TYR A 204 -6.62 3.42 0.60
C TYR A 204 -6.07 4.84 0.64
N SER A 205 -5.27 5.20 -0.37
CA SER A 205 -4.77 6.57 -0.57
C SER A 205 -4.78 6.95 -2.05
N PHE A 206 -5.17 8.19 -2.33
CA PHE A 206 -5.09 8.79 -3.66
C PHE A 206 -3.67 9.26 -4.02
N SER A 207 -2.71 9.14 -3.10
CA SER A 207 -1.33 9.59 -3.26
C SER A 207 -0.64 9.06 -4.51
N LYS A 208 -0.96 7.83 -4.93
CA LYS A 208 -0.29 7.14 -6.04
C LYS A 208 -1.14 7.13 -7.30
N SER A 209 -2.43 6.87 -7.18
CA SER A 209 -3.36 6.85 -8.31
C SER A 209 -3.51 8.20 -9.00
N LEU A 210 -3.64 9.28 -8.22
CA LEU A 210 -3.77 10.66 -8.72
C LEU A 210 -2.46 11.45 -8.69
N SER A 211 -1.35 10.87 -8.24
CA SER A 211 -0.06 11.59 -8.11
C SER A 211 -0.13 12.82 -7.18
N ILE A 212 -0.88 12.73 -6.08
CA ILE A 212 -1.10 13.83 -5.11
C ILE A 212 -0.65 13.46 -3.69
N PRO A 213 0.58 12.96 -3.46
CA PRO A 213 0.99 12.51 -2.13
C PRO A 213 1.03 13.67 -1.10
N GLY A 214 1.22 14.91 -1.55
CA GLY A 214 1.24 16.10 -0.70
C GLY A 214 -0.13 16.46 -0.12
N GLU A 215 -1.23 16.06 -0.77
CA GLU A 215 -2.59 16.41 -0.36
C GLU A 215 -3.11 15.59 0.83
N ARG A 216 -2.44 14.51 1.18
CA ARG A 216 -2.76 13.68 2.35
C ARG A 216 -4.24 13.25 2.42
N ILE A 217 -4.75 12.64 1.35
CA ILE A 217 -6.15 12.20 1.24
C ILE A 217 -6.26 10.71 0.92
N GLY A 218 -7.16 10.03 1.64
CA GLY A 218 -7.45 8.60 1.51
C GLY A 218 -8.69 8.24 2.31
N TYR A 219 -8.91 6.97 2.52
CA TYR A 219 -10.04 6.48 3.32
C TYR A 219 -9.77 5.10 3.94
N VAL A 220 -10.54 4.80 4.98
CA VAL A 220 -10.80 3.45 5.48
C VAL A 220 -12.14 3.00 4.93
N ALA A 221 -12.21 1.79 4.39
CA ALA A 221 -13.45 1.13 4.01
C ALA A 221 -13.57 -0.19 4.79
N ILE A 222 -14.61 -0.34 5.60
CA ILE A 222 -14.86 -1.56 6.38
C ILE A 222 -15.86 -2.41 5.62
N ASN A 223 -15.52 -3.68 5.40
CA ASN A 223 -16.34 -4.61 4.63
C ASN A 223 -17.80 -4.61 5.14
N PRO A 224 -18.80 -4.39 4.26
CA PRO A 224 -20.22 -4.40 4.67
C PRO A 224 -20.71 -5.71 5.28
N ALA A 225 -20.04 -6.82 5.01
CA ALA A 225 -20.35 -8.12 5.61
C ALA A 225 -19.88 -8.23 7.08
N CYS A 226 -18.98 -7.33 7.53
CA CYS A 226 -18.58 -7.28 8.93
C CYS A 226 -19.76 -6.79 9.80
N PRO A 227 -20.21 -7.55 10.79
CA PRO A 227 -21.43 -7.25 11.56
C PRO A 227 -21.44 -5.89 12.28
N ASP A 228 -20.25 -5.38 12.65
CA ASP A 228 -20.12 -4.11 13.37
C ASP A 228 -19.52 -2.99 12.51
N ALA A 229 -19.50 -3.13 11.19
CA ALA A 229 -18.81 -2.22 10.26
C ALA A 229 -19.16 -0.74 10.49
N GLU A 230 -20.44 -0.41 10.60
CA GLU A 230 -20.88 0.99 10.82
C GLU A 230 -20.43 1.53 12.19
N LYS A 231 -20.48 0.71 13.25
CA LYS A 231 -19.98 1.11 14.58
C LYS A 231 -18.47 1.32 14.54
N MET A 232 -17.73 0.49 13.83
CA MET A 232 -16.29 0.62 13.66
C MET A 232 -15.92 1.92 12.94
N VAL A 233 -16.68 2.35 11.94
CA VAL A 233 -16.51 3.65 11.29
C VAL A 233 -16.76 4.81 12.27
N VAL A 234 -17.78 4.71 13.12
CA VAL A 234 -18.00 5.71 14.19
C VAL A 234 -16.83 5.75 15.17
N MET A 235 -16.27 4.60 15.53
CA MET A 235 -15.08 4.51 16.39
C MET A 235 -13.85 5.15 15.75
N CYS A 236 -13.66 5.04 14.43
CA CYS A 236 -12.61 5.79 13.72
C CYS A 236 -12.68 7.31 14.02
N GLY A 237 -13.88 7.88 14.09
CA GLY A 237 -14.07 9.30 14.47
C GLY A 237 -13.65 9.62 15.90
N GLN A 238 -13.82 8.68 16.84
CA GLN A 238 -13.35 8.84 18.23
C GLN A 238 -11.81 8.70 18.31
N ILE A 239 -11.26 7.68 17.65
CA ILE A 239 -9.80 7.47 17.54
C ILE A 239 -9.14 8.72 16.95
N SER A 240 -9.71 9.28 15.88
CA SER A 240 -9.23 10.49 15.21
C SER A 240 -9.04 11.66 16.20
N ARG A 241 -10.01 11.87 17.08
CA ARG A 241 -9.91 12.91 18.13
C ARG A 241 -8.84 12.58 19.16
N GLY A 242 -8.76 11.31 19.58
CA GLY A 242 -7.79 10.85 20.59
C GLY A 242 -6.35 10.98 20.16
N ILE A 243 -6.06 10.77 18.85
CA ILE A 243 -4.69 10.89 18.31
C ILE A 243 -4.38 12.24 17.67
N GLY A 244 -5.30 13.19 17.73
CA GLY A 244 -5.13 14.53 17.13
C GLY A 244 -5.08 14.53 15.60
N HIS A 245 -5.66 13.53 14.96
CA HIS A 245 -5.62 13.33 13.51
C HIS A 245 -7.02 13.54 12.92
N ASN A 246 -7.50 14.78 13.00
CA ASN A 246 -8.82 15.17 12.54
C ASN A 246 -9.02 14.91 11.03
N CYS A 247 -10.24 15.15 10.54
CA CYS A 247 -10.62 14.95 9.14
C CYS A 247 -9.63 15.62 8.16
N PRO A 248 -9.43 15.04 6.96
CA PRO A 248 -8.67 15.66 5.89
C PRO A 248 -9.28 16.97 5.43
N ALA A 249 -8.49 17.81 4.72
CA ALA A 249 -8.94 19.09 4.17
C ALA A 249 -10.24 18.94 3.35
N SER A 250 -11.24 19.78 3.61
CA SER A 250 -12.56 19.70 2.97
C SER A 250 -12.48 19.84 1.45
N LEU A 251 -11.66 20.77 0.96
CA LEU A 251 -11.42 20.93 -0.48
C LEU A 251 -10.91 19.63 -1.13
N MET A 252 -9.97 18.93 -0.50
CA MET A 252 -9.41 17.70 -1.02
C MET A 252 -10.41 16.55 -0.99
N GLN A 253 -11.23 16.44 0.05
CA GLN A 253 -12.33 15.48 0.08
C GLN A 253 -13.29 15.68 -1.11
N LEU A 254 -13.72 16.92 -1.36
CA LEU A 254 -14.60 17.25 -2.47
C LEU A 254 -13.93 17.01 -3.83
N ALA A 255 -12.65 17.37 -3.98
CA ALA A 255 -11.93 17.21 -5.24
C ALA A 255 -11.76 15.74 -5.62
N VAL A 256 -11.37 14.86 -4.68
CA VAL A 256 -11.22 13.44 -5.00
C VAL A 256 -12.55 12.75 -5.30
N ALA A 257 -13.66 13.22 -4.69
CA ALA A 257 -15.00 12.67 -4.94
C ALA A 257 -15.48 12.84 -6.40
N GLU A 258 -14.96 13.85 -7.10
CA GLU A 258 -15.25 14.09 -8.54
C GLU A 258 -14.24 13.37 -9.47
N ASN A 259 -13.20 12.73 -8.91
CA ASN A 259 -12.11 12.12 -9.67
C ASN A 259 -11.84 10.65 -9.27
N LEU A 260 -12.84 9.94 -8.72
CA LEU A 260 -12.70 8.57 -8.22
C LEU A 260 -12.39 7.53 -9.31
N ASP A 261 -12.71 7.82 -10.55
CA ASP A 261 -12.46 7.00 -11.74
C ASP A 261 -11.22 7.44 -12.53
N LYS A 262 -10.51 8.46 -12.08
CA LYS A 262 -9.33 9.01 -12.74
C LYS A 262 -8.03 8.46 -12.15
N THR A 263 -7.01 8.42 -13.00
CA THR A 263 -5.62 8.14 -12.59
C THR A 263 -4.68 9.09 -13.33
N ALA A 264 -3.51 9.31 -12.77
CA ALA A 264 -2.37 9.85 -13.50
C ALA A 264 -1.97 8.89 -14.64
N ASP A 265 -1.06 9.30 -15.52
CA ASP A 265 -0.54 8.41 -16.56
C ASP A 265 0.39 7.35 -15.94
N LEU A 266 -0.21 6.24 -15.51
CA LEU A 266 0.50 5.14 -14.86
C LEU A 266 1.30 4.26 -15.86
N SER A 267 1.11 4.43 -17.17
CA SER A 267 1.82 3.67 -18.22
C SER A 267 3.33 3.92 -18.20
N VAL A 268 3.75 5.09 -17.75
CA VAL A 268 5.16 5.44 -17.55
C VAL A 268 5.85 4.46 -16.60
N TYR A 269 5.15 4.00 -15.56
CA TYR A 269 5.72 3.06 -14.59
C TYR A 269 5.91 1.66 -15.18
N GLU A 270 4.99 1.20 -16.02
CA GLU A 270 5.13 -0.09 -16.71
C GLU A 270 6.31 -0.05 -17.69
N LYS A 271 6.47 1.03 -18.45
CA LYS A 271 7.65 1.24 -19.33
C LYS A 271 8.95 1.20 -18.52
N ASN A 272 9.03 1.93 -17.42
CA ASN A 272 10.22 1.98 -16.57
C ASN A 272 10.53 0.62 -15.94
N MET A 273 9.50 -0.11 -15.51
CA MET A 273 9.62 -1.46 -14.99
C MET A 273 10.22 -2.41 -16.02
N ASN A 274 9.71 -2.39 -17.25
CA ASN A 274 10.20 -3.26 -18.31
C ASN A 274 11.69 -2.99 -18.59
N LEU A 275 12.10 -1.73 -18.74
CA LEU A 275 13.50 -1.35 -18.95
C LEU A 275 14.43 -1.87 -17.86
N LEU A 276 14.04 -1.72 -16.59
CA LEU A 276 14.85 -2.17 -15.46
C LEU A 276 14.85 -3.70 -15.32
N TYR A 277 13.69 -4.33 -15.47
CA TYR A 277 13.58 -5.78 -15.35
C TYR A 277 14.43 -6.50 -16.40
N ASP A 278 14.35 -6.06 -17.67
CA ASP A 278 15.10 -6.64 -18.78
C ASP A 278 16.62 -6.45 -18.56
N GLU A 279 17.05 -5.27 -18.14
CA GLU A 279 18.47 -4.99 -17.87
C GLU A 279 18.99 -5.79 -16.68
N LEU A 280 18.26 -5.81 -15.54
CA LEU A 280 18.67 -6.56 -14.35
C LEU A 280 18.79 -8.06 -14.64
N THR A 281 17.83 -8.62 -15.39
CA THR A 281 17.88 -10.04 -15.80
C THR A 281 19.03 -10.33 -16.75
N ALA A 282 19.30 -9.45 -17.71
CA ALA A 282 20.44 -9.57 -18.63
C ALA A 282 21.79 -9.50 -17.89
N LEU A 283 21.86 -8.74 -16.79
CA LEU A 283 23.04 -8.65 -15.91
C LEU A 283 23.12 -9.79 -14.89
N GLY A 284 22.22 -10.77 -14.94
CA GLY A 284 22.27 -11.98 -14.10
C GLY A 284 21.67 -11.80 -12.69
N PHE A 285 20.92 -10.73 -12.43
CA PHE A 285 20.18 -10.60 -11.18
C PHE A 285 19.01 -11.59 -11.12
N THR A 286 18.80 -12.19 -9.95
CA THR A 286 17.56 -12.89 -9.65
C THR A 286 16.52 -11.87 -9.24
N CYS A 287 15.45 -11.73 -10.00
CA CYS A 287 14.39 -10.79 -9.77
C CYS A 287 13.03 -11.37 -10.17
N VAL A 288 12.07 -11.33 -9.27
CA VAL A 288 10.68 -11.62 -9.61
C VAL A 288 10.10 -10.42 -10.35
N ARG A 289 9.46 -10.67 -11.51
CA ARG A 289 8.86 -9.59 -12.30
C ARG A 289 7.73 -8.92 -11.53
N PRO A 290 7.75 -7.60 -11.32
CA PRO A 290 6.66 -6.88 -10.67
C PRO A 290 5.35 -7.02 -11.45
N GLY A 291 4.26 -7.25 -10.73
CA GLY A 291 2.90 -7.22 -11.29
C GLY A 291 2.20 -5.88 -11.08
N GLY A 292 2.79 -4.99 -10.28
CA GLY A 292 2.25 -3.67 -9.96
C GLY A 292 3.25 -2.82 -9.17
N THR A 293 2.77 -1.72 -8.62
CA THR A 293 3.55 -0.68 -7.92
C THR A 293 4.51 0.08 -8.85
N PHE A 294 5.48 0.74 -8.28
CA PHE A 294 6.62 1.32 -8.99
C PHE A 294 7.95 0.95 -8.30
N TYR A 295 8.00 -0.29 -7.77
CA TYR A 295 9.19 -0.87 -7.16
C TYR A 295 9.58 -2.17 -7.83
N ILE A 296 10.90 -2.40 -7.92
CA ILE A 296 11.49 -3.67 -8.31
C ILE A 296 12.44 -4.12 -7.21
N PHE A 297 12.51 -5.44 -6.96
CA PHE A 297 13.11 -6.03 -5.78
C PHE A 297 14.06 -7.17 -6.09
N PRO A 298 15.24 -6.89 -6.66
CA PRO A 298 16.22 -7.90 -7.02
C PRO A 298 17.00 -8.41 -5.81
N LYS A 299 17.51 -9.65 -5.93
CA LYS A 299 18.54 -10.16 -5.04
C LYS A 299 19.88 -9.50 -5.36
N ALA A 300 20.62 -9.04 -4.34
CA ALA A 300 21.94 -8.48 -4.51
C ALA A 300 22.93 -9.54 -5.04
N LEU A 301 23.99 -9.09 -5.71
CA LEU A 301 25.01 -9.97 -6.28
C LEU A 301 26.02 -10.49 -5.23
N GLU A 302 25.89 -10.05 -3.99
CA GLU A 302 26.60 -10.55 -2.82
C GLU A 302 25.63 -10.67 -1.64
N GLU A 303 26.00 -11.40 -0.60
CA GLU A 303 25.13 -11.69 0.55
C GLU A 303 24.79 -10.42 1.35
N ASP A 304 25.75 -9.51 1.49
CA ASP A 304 25.57 -8.23 2.18
C ASP A 304 24.99 -7.17 1.24
N ALA A 305 23.66 -7.03 1.24
CA ALA A 305 22.98 -6.05 0.43
C ALA A 305 23.32 -4.60 0.80
N VAL A 306 23.72 -4.34 2.06
CA VAL A 306 24.16 -3.00 2.49
C VAL A 306 25.50 -2.67 1.83
N ALA A 307 26.47 -3.60 1.87
CA ALA A 307 27.75 -3.44 1.19
C ALA A 307 27.55 -3.28 -0.33
N PHE A 308 26.68 -4.09 -0.93
CA PHE A 308 26.29 -3.98 -2.33
C PHE A 308 25.76 -2.58 -2.70
N CYS A 309 24.79 -2.08 -1.95
CA CYS A 309 24.22 -0.75 -2.17
C CYS A 309 25.24 0.38 -1.97
N ASN A 310 26.14 0.25 -1.00
CA ASN A 310 27.23 1.22 -0.76
C ASN A 310 28.26 1.23 -1.91
N LYS A 311 28.57 0.10 -2.53
CA LYS A 311 29.40 0.06 -3.75
C LYS A 311 28.70 0.77 -4.92
N ALA A 312 27.39 0.57 -5.09
CA ALA A 312 26.61 1.18 -6.15
C ALA A 312 26.62 2.71 -6.10
N LEU A 313 26.79 3.33 -4.92
CA LEU A 313 26.90 4.80 -4.78
C LEU A 313 28.06 5.40 -5.57
N LYS A 314 29.15 4.67 -5.79
CA LYS A 314 30.30 5.12 -6.60
C LYS A 314 29.94 5.31 -8.09
N TYR A 315 28.79 4.75 -8.49
CA TYR A 315 28.26 4.79 -9.86
C TYR A 315 26.98 5.64 -9.95
N ASP A 316 26.74 6.53 -8.97
CA ASP A 316 25.54 7.37 -8.87
C ASP A 316 24.21 6.57 -8.78
N LEU A 317 24.28 5.32 -8.33
CA LEU A 317 23.11 4.46 -8.11
C LEU A 317 22.75 4.43 -6.63
N ILE A 318 21.66 5.10 -6.27
CA ILE A 318 21.12 5.11 -4.91
C ILE A 318 20.08 3.99 -4.81
N LEU A 319 20.49 2.85 -4.24
CA LEU A 319 19.68 1.66 -4.02
C LEU A 319 19.32 1.55 -2.53
N VAL A 320 18.23 0.85 -2.19
CA VAL A 320 17.80 0.69 -0.80
C VAL A 320 17.96 -0.76 -0.37
N PRO A 321 18.88 -1.08 0.56
CA PRO A 321 19.04 -2.44 1.05
C PRO A 321 17.78 -2.91 1.79
N ALA A 322 17.47 -4.20 1.69
CA ALA A 322 16.19 -4.73 2.11
C ALA A 322 16.15 -5.31 3.54
N ASP A 323 17.16 -5.05 4.33
CA ASP A 323 17.23 -5.51 5.73
C ASP A 323 16.04 -4.98 6.54
N SER A 324 15.74 -3.67 6.40
CA SER A 324 14.61 -3.04 7.08
C SER A 324 13.23 -3.53 6.58
N PHE A 325 13.17 -4.11 5.38
CA PHE A 325 11.95 -4.72 4.83
C PHE A 325 11.77 -6.19 5.27
N GLY A 326 12.68 -6.72 6.13
CA GLY A 326 12.65 -8.11 6.58
C GLY A 326 13.13 -9.13 5.56
N CYS A 327 13.91 -8.72 4.54
CA CYS A 327 14.41 -9.59 3.47
C CYS A 327 15.89 -9.30 3.15
N PRO A 328 16.83 -9.63 4.07
CA PRO A 328 18.25 -9.39 3.83
C PRO A 328 18.76 -10.08 2.57
N GLY A 329 19.81 -9.53 1.96
CA GLY A 329 20.36 -10.02 0.68
C GLY A 329 19.60 -9.53 -0.57
N TYR A 330 18.54 -8.72 -0.40
CA TYR A 330 17.79 -8.07 -1.48
C TYR A 330 17.94 -6.55 -1.40
N PHE A 331 17.53 -5.85 -2.46
CA PHE A 331 17.45 -4.40 -2.48
C PHE A 331 16.24 -3.92 -3.27
N ARG A 332 15.77 -2.70 -2.96
CA ARG A 332 14.65 -2.07 -3.67
C ARG A 332 15.14 -0.95 -4.59
N MET A 333 14.56 -0.87 -5.77
CA MET A 333 14.64 0.28 -6.66
C MET A 333 13.24 0.85 -6.87
N ALA A 334 13.08 2.17 -6.62
CA ALA A 334 11.85 2.89 -6.93
C ALA A 334 11.98 3.51 -8.34
N TYR A 335 11.21 3.04 -9.32
CA TYR A 335 11.28 3.51 -10.70
C TYR A 335 10.21 4.57 -11.06
N CYS A 336 9.65 5.22 -10.05
CA CYS A 336 8.77 6.37 -10.24
C CYS A 336 9.57 7.65 -10.50
N ILE A 337 10.39 7.63 -11.54
CA ILE A 337 11.22 8.71 -12.05
C ILE A 337 11.04 8.85 -13.56
N ASP A 338 11.54 9.93 -14.14
CA ASP A 338 11.47 10.14 -15.59
C ASP A 338 12.15 8.99 -16.35
N THR A 339 11.53 8.52 -17.42
CA THR A 339 12.04 7.41 -18.24
C THR A 339 13.46 7.67 -18.76
N GLU A 340 13.79 8.91 -19.18
CA GLU A 340 15.15 9.27 -19.58
C GLU A 340 16.19 9.06 -18.48
N LYS A 341 15.82 9.26 -17.21
CA LYS A 341 16.69 8.98 -16.07
C LYS A 341 16.89 7.48 -15.89
N VAL A 342 15.83 6.68 -16.09
CA VAL A 342 15.94 5.22 -16.10
C VAL A 342 16.90 4.77 -17.19
N GLU A 343 16.69 5.18 -18.44
CA GLU A 343 17.52 4.82 -19.60
C GLU A 343 19.00 5.17 -19.36
N ARG A 344 19.31 6.37 -18.85
CA ARG A 344 20.70 6.75 -18.51
C ARG A 344 21.29 5.89 -17.41
N SER A 345 20.51 5.49 -16.43
CA SER A 345 21.01 4.68 -15.30
C SER A 345 21.36 3.25 -15.69
N LEU A 346 20.81 2.71 -16.80
CA LEU A 346 21.16 1.36 -17.29
C LEU A 346 22.66 1.25 -17.62
N ALA A 347 23.25 2.28 -18.21
CA ALA A 347 24.68 2.30 -18.47
C ALA A 347 25.52 2.32 -17.18
N ALA A 348 25.07 3.06 -16.16
CA ALA A 348 25.72 3.06 -14.84
C ALA A 348 25.61 1.69 -14.15
N LEU A 349 24.44 1.02 -14.29
CA LEU A 349 24.22 -0.30 -13.73
C LEU A 349 25.12 -1.37 -14.38
N ARG A 350 25.27 -1.34 -15.72
CA ARG A 350 26.23 -2.22 -16.44
C ARG A 350 27.64 -2.00 -15.94
N LYS A 351 28.10 -0.74 -15.93
CA LYS A 351 29.44 -0.39 -15.47
C LYS A 351 29.70 -0.85 -14.03
N PHE A 352 28.72 -0.67 -13.15
CA PHE A 352 28.80 -1.14 -11.76
C PHE A 352 29.00 -2.66 -11.70
N VAL A 353 28.18 -3.43 -12.40
CA VAL A 353 28.25 -4.89 -12.40
C VAL A 353 29.56 -5.38 -13.02
N GLU A 354 29.94 -4.88 -14.19
CA GLU A 354 31.16 -5.26 -14.89
C GLU A 354 32.43 -4.96 -14.07
N THR A 355 32.43 -3.86 -13.31
CA THR A 355 33.60 -3.44 -12.53
C THR A 355 33.71 -4.14 -11.19
N GLU A 356 32.62 -4.25 -10.46
CA GLU A 356 32.65 -4.78 -9.08
C GLU A 356 32.43 -6.31 -9.06
N TYR A 357 31.89 -6.92 -10.14
CA TYR A 357 31.56 -8.35 -10.24
C TYR A 357 32.00 -9.00 -11.58
N PRO A 358 33.28 -8.84 -11.99
CA PRO A 358 33.75 -9.21 -13.35
C PRO A 358 33.77 -10.72 -13.64
N ASN A 359 33.66 -11.57 -12.63
CA ASN A 359 33.79 -13.03 -12.72
C ASN A 359 32.44 -13.78 -12.63
N ARG A 360 31.38 -13.11 -12.98
CA ARG A 360 30.02 -13.69 -12.99
C ARG A 360 29.57 -14.17 -14.34
#